data_f8b1f146223e01253751e1731a39065d
#
_entry.id   f8b1f146223e01253751e1731a39065d
#
_cell.length_a   1.000
_cell.length_b   1.000
_cell.length_c   1.000
_cell.angle_alpha   90.00
_cell.angle_beta   90.00
_cell.angle_gamma   90.00
#
_symmetry.space_group_name_H-M   'P 1'
#
loop_
_entity.id
_entity.type
_entity.pdbx_description
1 polymer ?
#
loop_
_entity_poly.entity_id
_entity_poly.type
_entity_poly.pdbx_seq_one_letter_code
_entity_poly.pdbx_strand_id
1 'polypeptide(L)'
;MRLVVQWQDPSREPHAGQFYMLRAWAADATPILSRPISVDDFDNQTGALTFLYQVKGEGTRKLAALQAGNALTVTGPCGNGFDTAALAASHKRIAVVGGGIGTAPLLLLCKELCRAGVRPDLYVGFRDASYGMESFVPWCHTCL
;
A
#
# COMPACT_ATOMS: atom_id res chain seq x y z
N MET A 1 -9.77 -6.35 1.72
CA MET A 1 -10.51 -5.18 1.17
C MET A 1 -9.52 -4.29 0.43
N ARG A 2 -9.89 -3.80 -0.74
CA ARG A 2 -9.11 -2.84 -1.52
C ARG A 2 -9.89 -1.52 -1.61
N LEU A 3 -9.23 -0.42 -1.30
CA LEU A 3 -9.78 0.94 -1.37
C LEU A 3 -8.90 1.76 -2.31
N VAL A 4 -9.49 2.40 -3.30
CA VAL A 4 -8.81 3.32 -4.21
C VAL A 4 -9.32 4.73 -3.95
N VAL A 5 -8.40 5.65 -3.73
CA VAL A 5 -8.68 7.05 -3.42
C VAL A 5 -8.04 7.94 -4.49
N GLN A 6 -8.75 8.96 -4.94
CA GLN A 6 -8.17 10.00 -5.78
C GLN A 6 -7.32 10.94 -4.92
N TRP A 7 -6.00 10.85 -5.04
CA TRP A 7 -5.05 11.74 -4.36
C TRP A 7 -4.92 13.05 -5.14
N GLN A 8 -5.04 14.17 -4.44
CA GLN A 8 -5.13 15.49 -5.09
C GLN A 8 -3.92 16.40 -4.86
N ASP A 9 -2.93 15.92 -4.09
CA ASP A 9 -1.71 16.71 -3.82
C ASP A 9 -0.49 16.10 -4.54
N PRO A 10 -0.16 16.56 -5.75
CA PRO A 10 0.97 16.03 -6.51
C PRO A 10 2.33 16.38 -5.91
N SER A 11 2.39 17.32 -4.97
CA SER A 11 3.65 17.67 -4.29
C SER A 11 4.05 16.67 -3.20
N ARG A 12 3.17 15.73 -2.87
CA ARG A 12 3.34 14.76 -1.78
C ARG A 12 3.03 13.34 -2.24
N GLU A 13 3.76 12.89 -3.24
CA GLU A 13 3.67 11.52 -3.71
C GLU A 13 4.18 10.54 -2.64
N PRO A 14 3.49 9.42 -2.40
CA PRO A 14 3.95 8.41 -1.47
C PRO A 14 5.10 7.60 -2.05
N HIS A 15 5.98 7.13 -1.15
CA HIS A 15 7.00 6.14 -1.43
C HIS A 15 6.65 4.79 -0.80
N ALA A 16 7.19 3.72 -1.37
CA ALA A 16 7.00 2.38 -0.85
C ALA A 16 7.37 2.28 0.64
N GLY A 17 6.52 1.62 1.42
CA GLY A 17 6.67 1.47 2.86
C GLY A 17 6.07 2.59 3.69
N GLN A 18 5.62 3.69 3.08
CA GLN A 18 4.86 4.73 3.77
C GLN A 18 3.40 4.31 3.97
N PHE A 19 2.71 5.03 4.84
CA PHE A 19 1.31 4.82 5.19
C PHE A 19 0.54 6.14 5.26
N TYR A 20 -0.77 6.05 5.31
CA TYR A 20 -1.66 7.18 5.56
C TYR A 20 -2.59 6.90 6.74
N MET A 21 -2.97 7.95 7.43
CA MET A 21 -4.02 7.92 8.43
C MET A 21 -5.37 8.16 7.75
N LEU A 22 -6.22 7.14 7.70
CA LEU A 22 -7.52 7.17 7.03
C LEU A 22 -8.66 7.32 8.03
N ARG A 23 -9.65 8.16 7.69
CA ARG A 23 -10.85 8.40 8.51
C ARG A 23 -12.07 8.65 7.63
N ALA A 24 -13.09 7.81 7.80
CA ALA A 24 -14.37 7.88 7.08
C ALA A 24 -15.55 8.22 8.01
N TRP A 25 -15.30 8.94 9.09
CA TRP A 25 -16.29 9.33 10.10
C TRP A 25 -15.95 10.68 10.70
N ALA A 26 -16.95 11.32 11.34
CA ALA A 26 -16.79 12.64 11.95
C ALA A 26 -15.71 12.66 13.05
N ALA A 27 -15.16 13.85 13.32
CA ALA A 27 -14.04 14.02 14.24
C ALA A 27 -14.40 13.63 15.71
N ASP A 28 -15.64 13.80 16.07
CA ASP A 28 -16.23 13.51 17.39
C ASP A 28 -16.86 12.10 17.49
N ALA A 29 -16.86 11.35 16.39
CA ALA A 29 -17.42 10.00 16.36
C ALA A 29 -16.37 8.93 16.69
N THR A 30 -16.82 7.78 17.17
CA THR A 30 -15.98 6.61 17.40
C THR A 30 -15.70 5.83 16.10
N PRO A 31 -14.50 5.24 16.00
CA PRO A 31 -13.34 5.34 16.88
C PRO A 31 -12.69 6.73 16.78
N ILE A 32 -12.15 7.23 17.88
CA ILE A 32 -11.54 8.57 17.93
C ILE A 32 -10.36 8.69 16.96
N LEU A 33 -9.52 7.65 16.88
CA LEU A 33 -8.31 7.67 16.07
C LEU A 33 -8.55 7.20 14.64
N SER A 34 -7.93 7.88 13.67
CA SER A 34 -7.82 7.43 12.28
C SER A 34 -7.09 6.08 12.20
N ARG A 35 -7.22 5.36 11.09
CA ARG A 35 -6.55 4.07 10.87
C ARG A 35 -5.29 4.25 10.06
N PRO A 36 -4.11 3.83 10.59
CA PRO A 36 -2.90 3.77 9.80
C PRO A 36 -3.00 2.60 8.82
N ILE A 37 -2.95 2.91 7.53
CA ILE A 37 -3.01 1.91 6.46
C ILE A 37 -1.85 2.15 5.51
N SER A 38 -1.04 1.11 5.28
CA SER A 38 0.08 1.16 4.36
C SER A 38 -0.37 1.38 2.92
N VAL A 39 0.43 2.11 2.16
CA VAL A 39 0.22 2.26 0.72
C VAL A 39 0.47 0.90 0.06
N ASP A 40 -0.50 0.42 -0.71
CA ASP A 40 -0.37 -0.76 -1.56
C ASP A 40 0.19 -0.36 -2.92
N ASP A 41 -0.39 0.67 -3.55
CA ASP A 41 0.00 1.14 -4.86
C ASP A 41 -0.27 2.64 -5.04
N PHE A 42 0.48 3.26 -5.94
CA PHE A 42 0.24 4.62 -6.36
C PHE A 42 0.51 4.77 -7.87
N ASP A 43 -0.48 5.29 -8.57
CA ASP A 43 -0.35 5.68 -9.98
C ASP A 43 -0.25 7.20 -10.07
N ASN A 44 0.93 7.70 -10.38
CA ASN A 44 1.21 9.13 -10.49
C ASN A 44 0.61 9.79 -11.74
N GLN A 45 0.21 9.02 -12.74
CA GLN A 45 -0.45 9.56 -13.93
C GLN A 45 -1.92 9.89 -13.67
N THR A 46 -2.58 9.03 -12.90
CA THR A 46 -4.00 9.19 -12.58
C THR A 46 -4.26 9.77 -11.20
N GLY A 47 -3.24 9.78 -10.31
CA GLY A 47 -3.38 10.12 -8.90
C GLY A 47 -4.12 9.05 -8.07
N ALA A 48 -4.24 7.83 -8.60
CA ALA A 48 -4.91 6.75 -7.90
C ALA A 48 -4.02 6.18 -6.78
N LEU A 49 -4.41 6.42 -5.54
CA LEU A 49 -3.77 5.92 -4.33
C LEU A 49 -4.55 4.71 -3.81
N THR A 50 -3.89 3.55 -3.76
CA THR A 50 -4.52 2.28 -3.39
C THR A 50 -4.07 1.81 -2.02
N PHE A 51 -5.03 1.32 -1.24
CA PHE A 51 -4.84 0.71 0.06
C PHE A 51 -5.40 -0.71 0.06
N LEU A 52 -4.63 -1.67 0.57
CA LEU A 52 -5.08 -3.03 0.81
C LEU A 52 -5.06 -3.30 2.33
N TYR A 53 -6.20 -3.71 2.89
CA TYR A 53 -6.31 -3.91 4.34
C TYR A 53 -7.32 -5.00 4.73
N GLN A 54 -7.16 -5.51 5.95
CA GLN A 54 -8.12 -6.42 6.56
C GLN A 54 -9.17 -5.66 7.37
N VAL A 55 -10.43 -6.07 7.24
CA VAL A 55 -11.52 -5.55 8.06
C VAL A 55 -11.52 -6.30 9.39
N LYS A 56 -11.05 -5.65 10.45
CA LYS A 56 -10.93 -6.26 11.80
C LYS A 56 -11.73 -5.53 12.88
N GLY A 57 -11.76 -4.21 12.83
CA GLY A 57 -12.38 -3.38 13.86
C GLY A 57 -13.37 -2.38 13.27
N GLU A 58 -13.97 -1.56 14.12
CA GLU A 58 -15.01 -0.58 13.74
C GLU A 58 -14.53 0.39 12.66
N GLY A 59 -13.32 0.97 12.82
CA GLY A 59 -12.78 1.92 11.84
C GLY A 59 -12.59 1.29 10.46
N THR A 60 -12.05 0.07 10.40
CA THR A 60 -11.88 -0.63 9.10
C THR A 60 -13.22 -1.10 8.53
N ARG A 61 -14.25 -1.36 9.33
CA ARG A 61 -15.63 -1.59 8.85
C ARG A 61 -16.21 -0.33 8.24
N LYS A 62 -16.02 0.83 8.87
CA LYS A 62 -16.45 2.13 8.31
C LYS A 62 -15.75 2.45 6.99
N LEU A 63 -14.44 2.21 6.88
CA LEU A 63 -13.72 2.34 5.61
C LEU A 63 -14.27 1.38 4.54
N ALA A 64 -14.60 0.15 4.91
CA ALA A 64 -15.14 -0.85 3.99
C ALA A 64 -16.56 -0.56 3.51
N ALA A 65 -17.31 0.27 4.23
CA ALA A 65 -18.65 0.70 3.86
C ALA A 65 -18.68 1.89 2.88
N LEU A 66 -17.52 2.50 2.58
CA LEU A 66 -17.42 3.59 1.62
C LEU A 66 -17.81 3.12 0.22
N GLN A 67 -18.48 3.99 -0.50
CA GLN A 67 -18.86 3.83 -1.90
C GLN A 67 -18.15 4.87 -2.76
N ALA A 68 -18.09 4.61 -4.06
CA ALA A 68 -17.57 5.58 -5.01
C ALA A 68 -18.29 6.93 -4.87
N GLY A 69 -17.51 8.02 -4.85
CA GLY A 69 -18.00 9.38 -4.61
C GLY A 69 -18.09 9.81 -3.14
N ASN A 70 -17.92 8.87 -2.19
CA ASN A 70 -17.81 9.27 -0.79
C ASN A 70 -16.48 9.97 -0.52
N ALA A 71 -16.52 10.95 0.38
CA ALA A 71 -15.32 11.62 0.88
C ALA A 71 -14.74 10.87 2.10
N LEU A 72 -13.42 10.87 2.20
CA LEU A 72 -12.73 10.46 3.42
C LEU A 72 -11.57 11.40 3.73
N THR A 73 -11.20 11.50 4.99
CA THR A 73 -10.00 12.23 5.40
C THR A 73 -8.79 11.34 5.24
N VAL A 74 -7.80 11.84 4.51
CA VAL A 74 -6.52 11.18 4.24
C VAL A 74 -5.39 12.09 4.70
N THR A 75 -4.59 11.66 5.67
CA THR A 75 -3.47 12.43 6.20
C THR A 75 -2.18 11.66 5.98
N GLY A 76 -1.25 12.24 5.27
CA GLY A 76 0.04 11.63 4.93
C GLY A 76 0.69 12.29 3.71
N PRO A 77 1.68 11.63 3.12
CA PRO A 77 2.26 10.34 3.53
C PRO A 77 3.00 10.43 4.86
N CYS A 78 2.99 9.35 5.64
CA CYS A 78 3.65 9.20 6.92
C CYS A 78 4.72 8.11 6.85
N GLY A 79 5.75 8.23 7.71
CA GLY A 79 6.87 7.29 7.74
C GLY A 79 7.95 7.58 6.69
N ASN A 80 9.09 6.92 6.83
CA ASN A 80 10.27 7.18 5.98
C ASN A 80 10.23 6.38 4.66
N GLY A 81 9.51 5.24 4.63
CA GLY A 81 9.53 4.33 3.49
C GLY A 81 10.82 3.51 3.37
N PHE A 82 10.94 2.81 2.24
CA PHE A 82 12.16 2.08 1.86
C PHE A 82 13.09 2.99 1.03
N ASP A 83 14.39 2.91 1.27
CA ASP A 83 15.37 3.57 0.41
C ASP A 83 15.61 2.70 -0.85
N THR A 84 14.69 2.81 -1.80
CA THR A 84 14.73 2.03 -3.04
C THR A 84 15.93 2.38 -3.91
N ALA A 85 16.44 3.62 -3.84
CA ALA A 85 17.63 4.05 -4.56
C ALA A 85 18.89 3.36 -4.01
N ALA A 86 19.07 3.35 -2.69
CA ALA A 86 20.19 2.64 -2.07
C ALA A 86 20.13 1.13 -2.31
N LEU A 87 18.93 0.55 -2.24
CA LEU A 87 18.73 -0.88 -2.54
C LEU A 87 19.14 -1.20 -3.99
N ALA A 88 18.69 -0.42 -4.96
CA ALA A 88 19.02 -0.62 -6.36
C ALA A 88 20.53 -0.43 -6.61
N ALA A 89 21.16 0.58 -6.01
CA ALA A 89 22.60 0.85 -6.13
C ALA A 89 23.48 -0.23 -5.49
N SER A 90 22.92 -1.11 -4.67
CA SER A 90 23.69 -2.20 -4.03
C SER A 90 24.16 -3.26 -5.01
N HIS A 91 23.61 -3.34 -6.22
CA HIS A 91 23.85 -4.37 -7.24
C HIS A 91 23.70 -5.82 -6.74
N LYS A 92 22.92 -6.01 -5.67
CA LYS A 92 22.63 -7.34 -5.09
C LYS A 92 21.27 -7.83 -5.57
N ARG A 93 21.09 -9.15 -5.50
CA ARG A 93 19.75 -9.72 -5.61
C ARG A 93 18.93 -9.28 -4.38
N ILE A 94 17.73 -8.80 -4.62
CA ILE A 94 16.83 -8.30 -3.58
C ILE A 94 15.70 -9.31 -3.38
N ALA A 95 15.60 -9.84 -2.18
CA ALA A 95 14.46 -10.65 -1.75
C ALA A 95 13.48 -9.77 -0.98
N VAL A 96 12.22 -9.77 -1.43
CA VAL A 96 11.09 -9.12 -0.75
C VAL A 96 10.24 -10.20 -0.13
N VAL A 97 10.01 -10.12 1.19
CA VAL A 97 9.31 -11.18 1.93
C VAL A 97 8.09 -10.59 2.62
N GLY A 98 6.93 -11.23 2.44
CA GLY A 98 5.68 -10.81 3.05
C GLY A 98 4.79 -11.96 3.49
N GLY A 99 3.94 -11.70 4.50
CA GLY A 99 2.98 -12.68 5.00
C GLY A 99 1.58 -12.08 5.16
N GLY A 100 0.57 -12.75 4.64
CA GLY A 100 -0.82 -12.31 4.73
C GLY A 100 -0.99 -10.86 4.28
N ILE A 101 -1.64 -10.02 5.11
CA ILE A 101 -1.84 -8.59 4.80
C ILE A 101 -0.54 -7.79 4.79
N GLY A 102 0.56 -8.31 5.34
CA GLY A 102 1.88 -7.68 5.25
C GLY A 102 2.44 -7.60 3.83
N THR A 103 1.80 -8.23 2.86
CA THR A 103 2.10 -8.05 1.43
C THR A 103 1.63 -6.70 0.88
N ALA A 104 0.67 -6.03 1.52
CA ALA A 104 0.11 -4.77 1.05
C ALA A 104 1.17 -3.69 0.73
N PRO A 105 2.16 -3.38 1.60
CA PRO A 105 3.15 -2.35 1.31
C PRO A 105 4.20 -2.76 0.26
N LEU A 106 4.18 -3.99 -0.23
CA LEU A 106 5.25 -4.55 -1.05
C LEU A 106 5.03 -4.35 -2.56
N LEU A 107 3.81 -4.10 -3.01
CA LEU A 107 3.53 -3.89 -4.44
C LEU A 107 4.23 -2.63 -4.95
N LEU A 108 4.05 -1.51 -4.27
CA LEU A 108 4.71 -0.26 -4.63
C LEU A 108 6.23 -0.40 -4.54
N LEU A 109 6.76 -1.14 -3.54
CA LEU A 109 8.19 -1.44 -3.43
C LEU A 109 8.72 -2.18 -4.67
N CYS A 110 8.04 -3.25 -5.09
CA CYS A 110 8.43 -3.99 -6.29
C CYS A 110 8.41 -3.12 -7.54
N LYS A 111 7.42 -2.24 -7.66
CA LYS A 111 7.32 -1.28 -8.78
C LYS A 111 8.47 -0.27 -8.76
N GLU A 112 8.78 0.34 -7.62
CA GLU A 112 9.88 1.30 -7.49
C GLU A 112 11.22 0.65 -7.78
N LEU A 113 11.50 -0.55 -7.25
CA LEU A 113 12.71 -1.31 -7.55
C LEU A 113 12.84 -1.62 -9.04
N CYS A 114 11.74 -2.04 -9.67
CA CYS A 114 11.71 -2.34 -11.10
C CYS A 114 12.01 -1.09 -11.95
N ARG A 115 11.44 0.05 -11.58
CA ARG A 115 11.73 1.35 -12.22
C ARG A 115 13.19 1.77 -12.05
N ALA A 116 13.81 1.38 -10.94
CA ALA A 116 15.24 1.57 -10.67
C ALA A 116 16.15 0.50 -11.33
N GLY A 117 15.60 -0.37 -12.16
CA GLY A 117 16.34 -1.38 -12.93
C GLY A 117 16.59 -2.70 -12.18
N VAL A 118 15.95 -2.91 -11.04
CA VAL A 118 16.10 -4.13 -10.24
C VAL A 118 14.77 -4.87 -10.15
N ARG A 119 14.72 -6.09 -10.68
CA ARG A 119 13.55 -6.97 -10.52
C ARG A 119 13.73 -7.87 -9.30
N PRO A 120 12.98 -7.63 -8.20
CA PRO A 120 13.16 -8.40 -6.97
C PRO A 120 12.56 -9.80 -7.06
N ASP A 121 13.04 -10.71 -6.18
CA ASP A 121 12.41 -11.99 -5.91
C ASP A 121 11.38 -11.80 -4.76
N LEU A 122 10.10 -12.04 -5.01
CA LEU A 122 9.05 -11.91 -4.02
C LEU A 122 8.69 -13.29 -3.42
N TYR A 123 8.82 -13.40 -2.11
CA TYR A 123 8.43 -14.56 -1.32
C TYR A 123 7.24 -14.20 -0.45
N VAL A 124 6.11 -14.89 -0.60
CA VAL A 124 4.89 -14.61 0.14
C VAL A 124 4.28 -15.87 0.73
N GLY A 125 3.67 -15.71 1.91
CA GLY A 125 2.95 -16.79 2.59
C GLY A 125 1.56 -16.31 3.04
N PHE A 126 0.57 -17.17 2.87
CA PHE A 126 -0.80 -16.93 3.31
C PHE A 126 -1.27 -18.11 4.14
N ARG A 127 -2.16 -17.85 5.12
CA ARG A 127 -2.71 -18.93 5.96
C ARG A 127 -3.69 -19.81 5.19
N ASP A 128 -4.54 -19.17 4.39
CA ASP A 128 -5.64 -19.85 3.70
C ASP A 128 -5.49 -19.70 2.19
N ALA A 129 -5.98 -18.61 1.62
CA ALA A 129 -5.89 -18.33 0.19
C ALA A 129 -5.04 -17.09 -0.08
N SER A 130 -4.26 -17.12 -1.17
CA SER A 130 -3.54 -15.95 -1.67
C SER A 130 -4.52 -14.92 -2.25
N TYR A 131 -4.16 -13.64 -2.18
CA TYR A 131 -4.94 -12.54 -2.77
C TYR A 131 -4.02 -11.45 -3.28
N GLY A 132 -4.44 -10.79 -4.36
CA GLY A 132 -3.74 -9.64 -4.96
C GLY A 132 -2.42 -9.98 -5.66
N MET A 133 -2.08 -11.27 -5.81
CA MET A 133 -0.79 -11.71 -6.35
C MET A 133 -0.63 -11.41 -7.84
N GLU A 134 -1.71 -11.37 -8.57
CA GLU A 134 -1.74 -11.03 -10.00
C GLU A 134 -1.14 -9.65 -10.30
N SER A 135 -1.26 -8.72 -9.34
CA SER A 135 -0.70 -7.37 -9.46
C SER A 135 0.83 -7.33 -9.40
N PHE A 136 1.46 -8.34 -8.79
CA PHE A 136 2.91 -8.45 -8.66
C PHE A 136 3.61 -9.04 -9.88
N VAL A 137 2.93 -9.85 -10.67
CA VAL A 137 3.51 -10.63 -11.78
C VAL A 137 4.39 -9.78 -12.72
N PRO A 138 4.01 -8.56 -13.13
CA PRO A 138 4.85 -7.75 -14.02
C PRO A 138 6.12 -7.23 -13.36
N TRP A 139 6.21 -7.18 -12.02
CA TRP A 139 7.20 -6.39 -11.28
C TRP A 139 8.24 -7.22 -10.52
N CYS A 140 8.02 -8.51 -10.36
CA CYS A 140 8.92 -9.36 -9.59
C CYS A 140 8.91 -10.82 -10.10
N HIS A 141 9.88 -11.61 -9.63
CA HIS A 141 9.80 -13.06 -9.67
C HIS A 141 9.05 -13.50 -8.42
N THR A 142 7.92 -14.20 -8.56
CA THR A 142 7.06 -14.56 -7.44
C THR A 142 7.29 -16.01 -7.03
N CYS A 143 7.50 -16.22 -5.73
CA CYS A 143 7.54 -17.52 -5.08
C CYS A 143 6.46 -17.56 -3.98
N LEU A 144 5.57 -18.55 -4.03
CA LEU A 144 4.51 -18.80 -3.06
C LEU A 144 4.92 -19.89 -2.08
#